data_4b1d146e208752fa04763a99d069bfff
#
_entry.id   4b1d146e208752fa04763a99d069bfff
#
_cell.length_a   1.000
_cell.length_b   1.000
_cell.length_c   1.000
_cell.angle_alpha   90.00
_cell.angle_beta   90.00
_cell.angle_gamma   90.00
#
_symmetry.space_group_name_H-M   'P 1'
#
loop_
_entity.id
_entity.type
_entity.pdbx_description
1 polymer ?
#
loop_
_entity_poly.entity_id
_entity_poly.type
_entity_poly.pdbx_seq_one_letter_code
_entity_poly.pdbx_strand_id
1 'polypeptide(L)'
;GHQADIDPNFVKNVKDLIAYLRPMVQEYMDVFGDNVITRKRFCNIGVMDAENIISYGVTGCSGRASGWENDVRKNHPYDVYDKVEFKQITRNSCDSMARYLNRVDEIYQSLNIIEQLIDNIPEGEFYIKQKPIIKLPEGQWYFSCEGARGEIGAFIDSKGDKSPYRLKLRP
;
A
#
# COMPACT_ATOMS: atom_id res chain seq x y z
N GLY A 1 12.77 2.77 -11.50
CA GLY A 1 12.11 2.93 -12.79
C GLY A 1 12.40 1.74 -13.70
N HIS A 2 11.51 1.49 -14.62
CA HIS A 2 11.57 0.36 -15.55
C HIS A 2 12.49 0.69 -16.73
N GLN A 3 13.80 0.82 -16.46
CA GLN A 3 14.80 1.13 -17.50
C GLN A 3 15.53 -0.11 -18.04
N ALA A 4 15.40 -1.24 -17.34
CA ALA A 4 16.00 -2.51 -17.69
C ALA A 4 15.09 -3.65 -17.23
N ASP A 5 15.26 -4.81 -17.83
CA ASP A 5 14.60 -6.04 -17.40
C ASP A 5 15.13 -6.50 -16.03
N ILE A 6 14.41 -7.41 -15.39
CA ILE A 6 14.78 -7.95 -14.08
C ILE A 6 16.06 -8.79 -14.16
N ASP A 7 16.88 -8.74 -13.12
CA ASP A 7 18.07 -9.56 -13.01
C ASP A 7 17.71 -11.05 -12.96
N PRO A 8 18.50 -11.95 -13.60
CA PRO A 8 18.26 -13.40 -13.55
C PRO A 8 18.17 -14.00 -12.14
N ASN A 9 18.82 -13.37 -11.16
CA ASN A 9 18.74 -13.79 -9.76
C ASN A 9 17.61 -13.12 -8.96
N PHE A 10 16.77 -12.30 -9.60
CA PHE A 10 15.74 -11.53 -8.92
C PHE A 10 14.81 -12.40 -8.07
N VAL A 11 14.26 -13.46 -8.65
CA VAL A 11 13.35 -14.40 -7.95
C VAL A 11 14.03 -15.00 -6.72
N LYS A 12 15.28 -15.49 -6.87
CA LYS A 12 16.07 -16.05 -5.78
C LYS A 12 16.29 -15.02 -4.68
N ASN A 13 16.75 -13.83 -5.04
CA ASN A 13 17.06 -12.76 -4.10
C ASN A 13 15.82 -12.31 -3.32
N VAL A 14 14.65 -12.27 -3.96
CA VAL A 14 13.38 -11.92 -3.29
C VAL A 14 12.97 -13.02 -2.32
N LYS A 15 13.10 -14.31 -2.67
CA LYS A 15 12.82 -15.44 -1.77
C LYS A 15 13.75 -15.41 -0.55
N ASP A 16 15.04 -15.19 -0.76
CA ASP A 16 16.02 -15.06 0.31
C ASP A 16 15.69 -13.87 1.23
N LEU A 17 15.27 -12.74 0.66
CA LEU A 17 14.83 -11.56 1.41
C LEU A 17 13.58 -11.85 2.27
N ILE A 18 12.58 -12.54 1.73
CA ILE A 18 11.37 -12.91 2.48
C ILE A 18 11.72 -13.83 3.65
N ALA A 19 12.56 -14.84 3.40
CA ALA A 19 13.02 -15.76 4.43
C ALA A 19 13.80 -15.03 5.55
N TYR A 20 14.56 -14.01 5.20
CA TYR A 20 15.27 -13.15 6.16
C TYR A 20 14.32 -12.21 6.93
N LEU A 21 13.37 -11.56 6.25
CA LEU A 21 12.51 -10.54 6.85
C LEU A 21 11.50 -11.11 7.84
N ARG A 22 10.91 -12.29 7.58
CA ARG A 22 9.88 -12.85 8.47
C ARG A 22 10.37 -12.99 9.93
N PRO A 23 11.50 -13.64 10.22
CA PRO A 23 12.02 -13.73 11.60
C PRO A 23 12.44 -12.36 12.15
N MET A 24 12.96 -11.45 11.33
CA MET A 24 13.34 -10.11 11.75
C MET A 24 12.13 -9.26 12.21
N VAL A 25 11.01 -9.36 11.51
CA VAL A 25 9.77 -8.69 11.93
C VAL A 25 9.25 -9.26 13.24
N GLN A 26 9.36 -10.57 13.44
CA GLN A 26 8.99 -11.21 14.72
C GLN A 26 9.91 -10.76 15.85
N GLU A 27 11.22 -10.78 15.65
CA GLU A 27 12.17 -10.27 16.65
C GLU A 27 11.90 -8.81 17.02
N TYR A 28 11.59 -7.98 16.02
CA TYR A 28 11.21 -6.58 16.26
C TYR A 28 9.93 -6.46 17.10
N MET A 29 8.95 -7.35 16.88
CA MET A 29 7.76 -7.41 17.71
C MET A 29 8.08 -7.81 19.14
N ASP A 30 8.89 -8.84 19.34
CA ASP A 30 9.25 -9.33 20.67
C ASP A 30 10.02 -8.29 21.49
N VAL A 31 10.97 -7.58 20.85
CA VAL A 31 11.82 -6.59 21.52
C VAL A 31 11.13 -5.25 21.71
N PHE A 32 10.39 -4.76 20.72
CA PHE A 32 9.79 -3.42 20.73
C PHE A 32 8.28 -3.46 20.91
N GLY A 33 7.54 -4.25 20.12
CA GLY A 33 6.09 -4.27 20.12
C GLY A 33 5.49 -4.78 21.43
N ASP A 34 6.08 -5.81 22.01
CA ASP A 34 5.63 -6.44 23.25
C ASP A 34 6.28 -5.83 24.49
N ASN A 35 7.17 -4.88 24.33
CA ASN A 35 7.80 -4.17 25.42
C ASN A 35 6.79 -3.37 26.24
N VAL A 36 6.83 -3.53 27.57
CA VAL A 36 5.92 -2.87 28.52
C VAL A 36 5.99 -1.34 28.40
N ILE A 37 7.17 -0.77 28.15
CA ILE A 37 7.36 0.67 28.01
C ILE A 37 6.67 1.15 26.74
N THR A 38 6.86 0.45 25.61
CA THR A 38 6.20 0.75 24.33
C THR A 38 4.68 0.70 24.47
N ARG A 39 4.16 -0.36 25.10
CA ARG A 39 2.72 -0.51 25.34
C ARG A 39 2.16 0.63 26.19
N LYS A 40 2.84 1.00 27.27
CA LYS A 40 2.42 2.12 28.14
C LYS A 40 2.45 3.48 27.43
N ARG A 41 3.32 3.65 26.43
CA ARG A 41 3.44 4.91 25.67
C ARG A 41 2.53 4.99 24.46
N PHE A 42 2.03 3.87 23.94
CA PHE A 42 1.24 3.81 22.72
C PHE A 42 -0.24 3.48 22.96
N CYS A 43 -0.55 2.66 23.96
CA CYS A 43 -1.95 2.32 24.27
C CYS A 43 -2.70 3.53 24.84
N ASN A 44 -3.91 3.76 24.33
CA ASN A 44 -4.78 4.87 24.69
C ASN A 44 -4.17 6.27 24.43
N ILE A 45 -3.13 6.35 23.60
CA ILE A 45 -2.50 7.62 23.21
C ILE A 45 -2.86 7.95 21.77
N GLY A 46 -3.24 9.21 21.51
CA GLY A 46 -3.61 9.69 20.19
C GLY A 46 -4.82 8.94 19.63
N VAL A 47 -5.81 8.70 20.46
CA VAL A 47 -7.06 8.04 20.07
C VAL A 47 -7.78 8.90 19.05
N MET A 48 -8.13 8.30 17.92
CA MET A 48 -8.89 8.91 16.86
C MET A 48 -9.91 7.90 16.35
N ASP A 49 -11.17 8.12 16.62
CA ASP A 49 -12.27 7.23 16.25
C ASP A 49 -12.55 7.23 14.74
N ALA A 50 -13.42 6.33 14.29
CA ALA A 50 -13.75 6.16 12.90
C ALA A 50 -14.39 7.42 12.27
N GLU A 51 -15.23 8.14 13.04
CA GLU A 51 -15.89 9.36 12.56
C GLU A 51 -14.86 10.46 12.24
N ASN A 52 -13.94 10.70 13.15
CA ASN A 52 -12.85 11.65 12.96
C ASN A 52 -11.91 11.21 11.83
N ILE A 53 -11.55 9.93 11.75
CA ILE A 53 -10.73 9.38 10.66
C ILE A 53 -11.36 9.69 9.29
N ILE A 54 -12.64 9.44 9.13
CA ILE A 54 -13.37 9.70 7.88
C ILE A 54 -13.47 11.21 7.60
N SER A 55 -13.80 12.01 8.61
CA SER A 55 -13.92 13.46 8.51
C SER A 55 -12.62 14.14 8.05
N TYR A 56 -11.48 13.68 8.57
CA TYR A 56 -10.15 14.17 8.17
C TYR A 56 -9.61 13.50 6.89
N GLY A 57 -10.33 12.53 6.32
CA GLY A 57 -9.91 11.81 5.12
C GLY A 57 -8.65 10.98 5.32
N VAL A 58 -8.43 10.44 6.52
CA VAL A 58 -7.29 9.58 6.83
C VAL A 58 -7.54 8.18 6.29
N THR A 59 -6.67 7.68 5.42
CA THR A 59 -6.78 6.36 4.75
C THR A 59 -5.68 5.39 5.19
N GLY A 60 -5.67 4.20 4.58
CA GLY A 60 -4.63 3.19 4.77
C GLY A 60 -4.60 2.59 6.17
N CYS A 61 -3.42 2.17 6.60
CA CYS A 61 -3.19 1.55 7.90
C CYS A 61 -3.75 2.37 9.07
N SER A 62 -3.70 3.71 8.99
CA SER A 62 -4.20 4.58 10.05
C SER A 62 -5.72 4.58 10.12
N GLY A 63 -6.41 4.59 8.98
CA GLY A 63 -7.86 4.47 8.90
C GLY A 63 -8.34 3.10 9.40
N ARG A 64 -7.69 2.04 8.91
CA ARG A 64 -8.01 0.65 9.31
C ARG A 64 -7.73 0.36 10.79
N ALA A 65 -6.78 1.06 11.40
CA ALA A 65 -6.52 0.98 12.85
C ALA A 65 -7.65 1.56 13.72
N SER A 66 -8.56 2.30 13.12
CA SER A 66 -9.76 2.87 13.75
C SER A 66 -11.06 2.21 13.27
N GLY A 67 -10.97 0.99 12.70
CA GLY A 67 -12.13 0.21 12.28
C GLY A 67 -12.70 0.60 10.91
N TRP A 68 -12.10 1.56 10.20
CA TRP A 68 -12.56 1.90 8.86
C TRP A 68 -12.04 0.88 7.83
N GLU A 69 -12.94 0.04 7.35
CA GLU A 69 -12.65 -1.02 6.38
C GLU A 69 -12.50 -0.44 4.98
N ASN A 70 -11.43 0.33 4.76
CA ASN A 70 -11.11 0.89 3.46
C ASN A 70 -9.69 0.50 3.03
N ASP A 71 -9.63 -0.33 1.99
CA ASP A 71 -8.40 -0.74 1.32
C ASP A 71 -8.64 -0.68 -0.19
N VAL A 72 -7.94 0.19 -0.89
CA VAL A 72 -8.12 0.41 -2.32
C VAL A 72 -7.88 -0.86 -3.12
N ARG A 73 -6.95 -1.72 -2.68
CA ARG A 73 -6.64 -3.01 -3.31
C ARG A 73 -7.82 -3.99 -3.29
N LYS A 74 -8.72 -3.86 -2.29
CA LYS A 74 -9.93 -4.68 -2.13
C LYS A 74 -11.16 -4.01 -2.74
N ASN A 75 -11.33 -2.71 -2.51
CA ASN A 75 -12.52 -1.98 -2.89
C ASN A 75 -12.53 -1.62 -4.38
N HIS A 76 -11.34 -1.34 -4.93
CA HIS A 76 -11.13 -1.00 -6.34
C HIS A 76 -9.87 -1.70 -6.85
N PRO A 77 -9.89 -3.04 -7.02
CA PRO A 77 -8.73 -3.83 -7.43
C PRO A 77 -8.10 -3.29 -8.71
N TYR A 78 -6.80 -3.20 -8.73
CA TYR A 78 -5.99 -2.80 -9.87
C TYR A 78 -4.84 -3.79 -10.04
N ASP A 79 -4.17 -3.78 -11.20
CA ASP A 79 -3.12 -4.70 -11.59
C ASP A 79 -3.52 -6.17 -11.38
N VAL A 80 -2.95 -6.84 -10.38
CA VAL A 80 -3.18 -8.26 -10.09
C VAL A 80 -3.85 -8.49 -8.72
N TYR A 81 -4.32 -7.44 -8.06
CA TYR A 81 -4.90 -7.56 -6.71
C TYR A 81 -6.22 -8.35 -6.66
N ASP A 82 -6.90 -8.49 -7.78
CA ASP A 82 -8.07 -9.36 -7.94
C ASP A 82 -7.73 -10.86 -7.98
N LYS A 83 -6.44 -11.20 -8.20
CA LYS A 83 -5.96 -12.58 -8.36
C LYS A 83 -5.15 -13.09 -7.16
N VAL A 84 -4.88 -12.24 -6.19
CA VAL A 84 -4.10 -12.60 -5.00
C VAL A 84 -4.95 -12.61 -3.75
N GLU A 85 -4.64 -13.54 -2.86
CA GLU A 85 -5.31 -13.67 -1.58
C GLU A 85 -4.52 -12.92 -0.50
N PHE A 86 -5.18 -11.99 0.18
CA PHE A 86 -4.64 -11.31 1.35
C PHE A 86 -5.77 -10.84 2.26
N LYS A 87 -5.46 -10.62 3.52
CA LYS A 87 -6.42 -10.11 4.51
C LYS A 87 -6.29 -8.59 4.64
N GLN A 88 -7.40 -7.90 4.63
CA GLN A 88 -7.47 -6.52 5.07
C GLN A 88 -7.36 -6.51 6.60
N ILE A 89 -6.34 -5.86 7.12
CA ILE A 89 -6.11 -5.80 8.56
C ILE A 89 -6.82 -4.57 9.13
N THR A 90 -7.71 -4.78 10.11
CA THR A 90 -8.44 -3.73 10.82
C THR A 90 -8.33 -3.92 12.32
N ARG A 91 -8.40 -2.80 13.07
CA ARG A 91 -8.39 -2.76 14.54
C ARG A 91 -9.34 -1.68 15.03
N ASN A 92 -9.84 -1.82 16.26
CA ASN A 92 -10.87 -0.92 16.81
C ASN A 92 -10.40 -0.13 18.04
N SER A 93 -9.15 -0.27 18.47
CA SER A 93 -8.64 0.50 19.62
C SER A 93 -8.30 1.96 19.28
N CYS A 94 -8.25 2.31 18.01
CA CYS A 94 -8.15 3.69 17.51
C CYS A 94 -6.92 4.48 17.98
N ASP A 95 -5.99 3.85 18.68
CA ASP A 95 -4.84 4.47 19.33
C ASP A 95 -3.53 4.28 18.54
N SER A 96 -2.45 4.81 19.08
CA SER A 96 -1.13 4.67 18.45
C SER A 96 -0.66 3.22 18.39
N MET A 97 -1.05 2.39 19.37
CA MET A 97 -0.71 0.96 19.38
C MET A 97 -1.42 0.22 18.25
N ALA A 98 -2.69 0.49 18.01
CA ALA A 98 -3.43 -0.07 16.88
C ALA A 98 -2.78 0.28 15.55
N ARG A 99 -2.38 1.54 15.36
CA ARG A 99 -1.70 2.00 14.13
C ARG A 99 -0.35 1.32 13.93
N TYR A 100 0.39 1.09 15.01
CA TYR A 100 1.66 0.37 14.96
C TYR A 100 1.45 -1.10 14.58
N LEU A 101 0.60 -1.81 15.31
CA LEU A 101 0.32 -3.23 15.07
C LEU A 101 -0.27 -3.49 13.69
N ASN A 102 -1.14 -2.58 13.21
CA ASN A 102 -1.70 -2.70 11.86
C ASN A 102 -0.61 -2.69 10.78
N ARG A 103 0.38 -1.80 10.92
CA ARG A 103 1.51 -1.74 9.98
C ARG A 103 2.37 -3.00 10.00
N VAL A 104 2.60 -3.57 11.18
CA VAL A 104 3.36 -4.82 11.31
C VAL A 104 2.61 -5.98 10.65
N ASP A 105 1.31 -6.11 10.91
CA ASP A 105 0.50 -7.16 10.29
C ASP A 105 0.42 -7.00 8.75
N GLU A 106 0.39 -5.76 8.26
CA GLU A 106 0.41 -5.49 6.81
C GLU A 106 1.76 -5.80 6.15
N ILE A 107 2.87 -5.79 6.88
CA ILE A 107 4.15 -6.32 6.37
C ILE A 107 3.99 -7.79 6.02
N TYR A 108 3.39 -8.60 6.91
CA TYR A 108 3.15 -10.01 6.63
C TYR A 108 2.21 -10.23 5.45
N GLN A 109 1.16 -9.41 5.31
CA GLN A 109 0.28 -9.48 4.14
C GLN A 109 1.03 -9.13 2.85
N SER A 110 1.89 -8.13 2.88
CA SER A 110 2.72 -7.75 1.72
C SER A 110 3.69 -8.88 1.34
N LEU A 111 4.34 -9.52 2.31
CA LEU A 111 5.20 -10.69 2.05
C LEU A 111 4.40 -11.86 1.44
N ASN A 112 3.19 -12.12 1.94
CA ASN A 112 2.31 -13.15 1.39
C ASN A 112 1.90 -12.86 -0.06
N ILE A 113 1.63 -11.61 -0.41
CA ILE A 113 1.31 -11.20 -1.78
C ILE A 113 2.52 -11.43 -2.70
N ILE A 114 3.70 -11.02 -2.27
CA ILE A 114 4.94 -11.22 -3.06
C ILE A 114 5.19 -12.71 -3.28
N GLU A 115 5.03 -13.56 -2.26
CA GLU A 115 5.19 -15.02 -2.38
C GLU A 115 4.24 -15.65 -3.40
N GLN A 116 3.00 -15.16 -3.52
CA GLN A 116 2.04 -15.66 -4.51
C GLN A 116 2.41 -15.28 -5.95
N LEU A 117 3.12 -14.16 -6.13
CA LEU A 117 3.40 -13.60 -7.45
C LEU A 117 4.79 -13.94 -7.98
N ILE A 118 5.78 -14.14 -7.09
CA ILE A 118 7.19 -14.19 -7.45
C ILE A 118 7.56 -15.33 -8.42
N ASP A 119 6.82 -16.43 -8.37
CA ASP A 119 7.06 -17.59 -9.25
C ASP A 119 6.30 -17.49 -10.58
N ASN A 120 5.44 -16.49 -10.75
CA ASN A 120 4.57 -16.32 -11.90
C ASN A 120 4.79 -14.96 -12.58
N ILE A 121 6.01 -14.47 -12.61
CA ILE A 121 6.34 -13.21 -13.30
C ILE A 121 6.15 -13.43 -14.80
N PRO A 122 5.32 -12.62 -15.49
CA PRO A 122 5.09 -12.77 -16.91
C PRO A 122 6.35 -12.47 -17.71
N GLU A 123 6.61 -13.28 -18.74
CA GLU A 123 7.66 -13.02 -19.73
C GLU A 123 7.17 -11.97 -20.74
N GLY A 124 8.09 -11.25 -21.35
CA GLY A 124 7.79 -10.29 -22.41
C GLY A 124 8.48 -8.95 -22.24
N GLU A 125 8.04 -7.99 -23.03
CA GLU A 125 8.59 -6.63 -23.00
C GLU A 125 8.25 -5.96 -21.66
N PHE A 126 9.27 -5.45 -20.97
CA PHE A 126 9.12 -4.81 -19.66
C PHE A 126 8.58 -3.37 -19.72
N TYR A 127 8.41 -2.81 -20.92
CA TYR A 127 7.79 -1.51 -21.14
C TYR A 127 7.13 -1.41 -22.51
N ILE A 128 6.13 -0.54 -22.61
CA ILE A 128 5.50 -0.18 -23.88
C ILE A 128 6.17 1.08 -24.39
N LYS A 129 6.69 1.04 -25.63
CA LYS A 129 7.28 2.21 -26.27
C LYS A 129 6.24 3.31 -26.47
N GLN A 130 6.40 4.40 -25.76
CA GLN A 130 5.49 5.54 -25.83
C GLN A 130 5.97 6.60 -26.81
N LYS A 131 5.03 7.36 -27.35
CA LYS A 131 5.36 8.58 -28.12
C LYS A 131 5.96 9.62 -27.16
N PRO A 132 6.89 10.48 -27.65
CA PRO A 132 7.49 11.53 -26.82
C PRO A 132 6.48 12.51 -26.20
N ILE A 133 5.33 12.67 -26.86
CA ILE A 133 4.24 13.54 -26.40
C ILE A 133 3.00 12.67 -26.26
N ILE A 134 2.52 12.53 -25.02
CA ILE A 134 1.25 11.88 -24.70
C ILE A 134 0.20 12.97 -24.59
N LYS A 135 -0.91 12.80 -25.33
CA LYS A 135 -2.09 13.65 -25.23
C LYS A 135 -3.23 12.77 -24.71
N LEU A 136 -3.77 13.12 -23.56
CA LEU A 136 -4.99 12.51 -23.09
C LEU A 136 -6.18 13.08 -23.89
N PRO A 137 -7.19 12.27 -24.21
CA PRO A 137 -8.43 12.79 -24.80
C PRO A 137 -9.09 13.79 -23.87
N GLU A 138 -10.08 14.53 -24.35
CA GLU A 138 -10.89 15.41 -23.50
C GLU A 138 -11.70 14.57 -22.52
N GLY A 139 -11.66 14.95 -21.23
CA GLY A 139 -12.38 14.24 -20.17
C GLY A 139 -11.75 14.39 -18.81
N GLN A 140 -12.37 13.72 -17.84
CA GLN A 140 -11.92 13.72 -16.45
C GLN A 140 -11.70 12.30 -15.98
N TRP A 141 -10.57 12.06 -15.30
CA TRP A 141 -10.19 10.74 -14.78
C TRP A 141 -9.71 10.87 -13.34
N TYR A 142 -10.08 9.91 -12.54
CA TYR A 142 -9.51 9.70 -11.22
C TYR A 142 -9.00 8.26 -11.13
N PHE A 143 -7.81 8.11 -10.62
CA PHE A 143 -7.21 6.81 -10.29
C PHE A 143 -6.57 6.89 -8.93
N SER A 144 -6.72 5.81 -8.15
CA SER A 144 -6.03 5.70 -6.87
C SER A 144 -5.40 4.31 -6.70
N CYS A 145 -4.37 4.26 -5.89
CA CYS A 145 -3.72 3.03 -5.47
C CYS A 145 -3.41 3.08 -3.97
N GLU A 146 -3.21 1.92 -3.38
CA GLU A 146 -2.83 1.82 -1.97
C GLU A 146 -1.32 1.99 -1.84
N GLY A 147 -0.90 3.04 -1.17
CA GLY A 147 0.49 3.26 -0.78
C GLY A 147 0.75 2.79 0.65
N ALA A 148 2.01 2.77 1.06
CA ALA A 148 2.41 2.37 2.41
C ALA A 148 1.81 3.24 3.54
N ARG A 149 1.38 4.46 3.22
CA ARG A 149 0.77 5.40 4.16
C ARG A 149 -0.75 5.55 4.00
N GLY A 150 -1.30 5.00 2.94
CA GLY A 150 -2.71 5.09 2.60
C GLY A 150 -2.93 5.32 1.12
N GLU A 151 -4.13 5.73 0.76
CA GLU A 151 -4.52 5.96 -0.62
C GLU A 151 -3.73 7.10 -1.25
N ILE A 152 -3.09 6.82 -2.38
CA ILE A 152 -2.48 7.80 -3.27
C ILE A 152 -3.38 7.94 -4.48
N GLY A 153 -3.80 9.16 -4.80
CA GLY A 153 -4.73 9.39 -5.90
C GLY A 153 -4.29 10.51 -6.84
N ALA A 154 -4.70 10.41 -8.10
CA ALA A 154 -4.51 11.43 -9.11
C ALA A 154 -5.82 11.71 -9.84
N PHE A 155 -6.26 12.97 -9.82
CA PHE A 155 -7.35 13.47 -10.64
C PHE A 155 -6.78 14.31 -11.78
N ILE A 156 -7.23 14.04 -13.01
CA ILE A 156 -6.80 14.72 -14.23
C ILE A 156 -8.04 15.22 -14.97
N ASP A 157 -8.06 16.52 -15.31
CA ASP A 157 -8.98 17.13 -16.27
C ASP A 157 -8.17 17.50 -17.51
N SER A 158 -8.49 16.88 -18.66
CA SER A 158 -7.82 17.10 -19.94
C SER A 158 -8.76 17.79 -20.94
N LYS A 159 -8.21 18.72 -21.71
CA LYS A 159 -8.86 19.36 -22.86
C LYS A 159 -8.29 18.87 -24.21
N GLY A 160 -7.58 17.72 -24.22
CA GLY A 160 -6.96 17.17 -25.42
C GLY A 160 -5.60 17.79 -25.77
N ASP A 161 -5.04 18.63 -24.92
CA ASP A 161 -3.75 19.28 -25.11
C ASP A 161 -2.57 18.46 -24.58
N LYS A 162 -1.34 19.00 -24.79
CA LYS A 162 -0.10 18.38 -24.28
C LYS A 162 -0.01 18.35 -22.76
N SER A 163 -0.72 19.27 -22.09
CA SER A 163 -0.74 19.40 -20.64
C SER A 163 -2.17 19.27 -20.15
N PRO A 164 -2.41 18.68 -18.98
CA PRO A 164 -3.74 18.65 -18.41
C PRO A 164 -4.19 20.09 -18.08
N TYR A 165 -5.48 20.35 -18.25
CA TYR A 165 -6.10 21.59 -17.80
C TYR A 165 -6.04 21.71 -16.27
N ARG A 166 -6.24 20.59 -15.58
CA ARG A 166 -6.12 20.49 -14.13
C ARG A 166 -5.54 19.15 -13.71
N LEU A 167 -4.59 19.19 -12.79
CA LEU A 167 -4.07 18.03 -12.09
C LEU A 167 -4.23 18.25 -10.58
N LYS A 168 -4.82 17.26 -9.88
CA LYS A 168 -4.88 17.26 -8.42
C LYS A 168 -4.33 15.94 -7.93
N LEU A 169 -3.34 16.00 -7.07
CA LEU A 169 -2.74 14.84 -6.44
C LEU A 169 -3.21 14.74 -4.98
N ARG A 170 -3.49 13.53 -4.55
CA ARG A 170 -3.66 13.12 -3.17
C ARG A 170 -2.46 12.27 -2.81
N PRO A 171 -1.50 12.79 -2.01
CA PRO A 171 -0.29 12.05 -1.60
C PRO A 171 -0.56 11.06 -0.49
#